data_9b90f31fc16cf72e736e22b501a0231d
#
_entry.id   9b90f31fc16cf72e736e22b501a0231d
#
_cell.length_a   1.000
_cell.length_b   1.000
_cell.length_c   1.000
_cell.angle_alpha   90.00
_cell.angle_beta   90.00
_cell.angle_gamma   90.00
#
_symmetry.space_group_name_H-M   'P 1'
#
loop_
_entity.id
_entity.type
_entity.pdbx_description
1 polymer ?
#
loop_
_entity_poly.entity_id
_entity_poly.type
_entity_poly.pdbx_seq_one_letter_code
_entity_poly.pdbx_strand_id
1 'polypeptide(L)'
;MKRIFVTGLAVLLLAGCSGGGRKIVPVSGMVRVNGQPYPNAIVTFQPIAADKDENPGRGSSAKTGPDGRFTLVCDGQKGAFTGKHRVRISTDVVNGPTPKEGFDSDPNWKPGRIVEIIPPEWHDLSQHEFDVPPGGTDQANFDIETKTPGR
;
A
#
# COMPACT_ATOMS: atom_id res chain seq x y z
N MET A 1 -51.12 2.31 54.35
CA MET A 1 -51.05 1.83 52.92
C MET A 1 -50.01 2.68 52.20
N LYS A 2 -48.77 2.17 52.05
CA LYS A 2 -47.69 2.83 51.36
C LYS A 2 -47.56 2.23 49.94
N ARG A 3 -47.84 3.04 48.93
CA ARG A 3 -47.66 2.67 47.52
C ARG A 3 -46.25 2.98 47.10
N ILE A 4 -45.48 1.95 46.80
CA ILE A 4 -44.11 2.08 46.25
C ILE A 4 -44.24 2.15 44.74
N PHE A 5 -43.87 3.32 44.15
CA PHE A 5 -43.70 3.45 42.71
C PHE A 5 -42.28 2.98 42.32
N VAL A 6 -42.21 1.87 41.61
CA VAL A 6 -40.96 1.41 40.99
C VAL A 6 -40.90 2.01 39.60
N THR A 7 -40.06 3.05 39.48
CA THR A 7 -39.76 3.67 38.16
C THR A 7 -38.69 2.82 37.46
N GLY A 8 -39.13 2.03 36.48
CA GLY A 8 -38.23 1.26 35.65
C GLY A 8 -37.47 2.18 34.69
N LEU A 9 -36.13 2.26 34.85
CA LEU A 9 -35.23 2.93 33.96
C LEU A 9 -34.97 2.02 32.74
N ALA A 10 -35.62 2.28 31.62
CA ALA A 10 -35.36 1.61 30.35
C ALA A 10 -34.05 2.13 29.74
N VAL A 11 -32.98 1.37 29.84
CA VAL A 11 -31.70 1.62 29.11
C VAL A 11 -31.91 1.26 27.66
N LEU A 12 -32.06 2.26 26.79
CA LEU A 12 -32.05 2.11 25.34
C LEU A 12 -30.61 1.84 24.90
N LEU A 13 -30.30 0.60 24.61
CA LEU A 13 -29.07 0.23 23.90
C LEU A 13 -29.20 0.69 22.45
N LEU A 14 -28.63 1.85 22.15
CA LEU A 14 -28.40 2.29 20.77
C LEU A 14 -27.35 1.37 20.14
N ALA A 15 -27.79 0.29 19.52
CA ALA A 15 -26.98 -0.47 18.60
C ALA A 15 -26.70 0.40 17.38
N GLY A 16 -25.59 1.15 17.44
CA GLY A 16 -25.08 1.90 16.30
C GLY A 16 -24.74 0.93 15.20
N CYS A 17 -25.58 0.87 14.16
CA CYS A 17 -25.18 0.32 12.87
C CYS A 17 -24.03 1.18 12.32
N SER A 18 -22.79 0.80 12.60
CA SER A 18 -21.66 1.31 11.86
C SER A 18 -21.77 0.73 10.46
N GLY A 19 -22.34 1.49 9.53
CA GLY A 19 -22.29 1.19 8.12
C GLY A 19 -20.83 1.04 7.73
N GLY A 20 -20.44 -0.22 7.45
CA GLY A 20 -19.06 -0.64 7.23
C GLY A 20 -18.50 -0.20 5.87
N GLY A 21 -18.52 1.11 5.57
CA GLY A 21 -17.77 1.66 4.46
C GLY A 21 -16.28 1.51 4.72
N ARG A 22 -15.51 1.01 3.74
CA ARG A 22 -14.05 0.95 3.82
C ARG A 22 -13.50 2.37 4.05
N LYS A 23 -12.58 2.50 4.98
CA LYS A 23 -11.94 3.78 5.34
C LYS A 23 -10.50 3.76 4.90
N ILE A 24 -9.96 4.92 4.51
CA ILE A 24 -8.53 5.09 4.33
C ILE A 24 -7.92 5.27 5.72
N VAL A 25 -6.94 4.43 6.03
CA VAL A 25 -6.20 4.42 7.29
C VAL A 25 -4.71 4.49 7.02
N PRO A 26 -3.88 5.06 7.92
CA PRO A 26 -2.44 5.15 7.71
C PRO A 26 -1.82 3.77 7.51
N VAL A 27 -1.02 3.63 6.45
CA VAL A 27 -0.24 2.42 6.17
C VAL A 27 1.17 2.82 5.79
N SER A 28 2.13 2.28 6.51
CA SER A 28 3.55 2.45 6.24
C SER A 28 4.32 1.16 6.53
N GLY A 29 5.56 1.10 6.05
CA GLY A 29 6.40 -0.06 6.24
C GLY A 29 7.77 0.12 5.60
N MET A 30 8.43 -1.00 5.32
CA MET A 30 9.76 -1.04 4.76
C MET A 30 9.88 -2.16 3.71
N VAL A 31 10.61 -1.88 2.64
CA VAL A 31 11.05 -2.89 1.67
C VAL A 31 12.53 -3.17 1.87
N ARG A 32 12.88 -4.44 1.96
CA ARG A 32 14.25 -4.94 1.94
C ARG A 32 14.45 -5.89 0.78
N VAL A 33 15.62 -5.82 0.18
CA VAL A 33 16.07 -6.79 -0.83
C VAL A 33 17.36 -7.43 -0.33
N ASN A 34 17.37 -8.75 -0.24
CA ASN A 34 18.49 -9.52 0.32
C ASN A 34 18.94 -9.00 1.70
N GLY A 35 17.96 -8.67 2.56
CA GLY A 35 18.17 -8.17 3.92
C GLY A 35 18.57 -6.70 4.05
N GLN A 36 18.79 -5.98 2.94
CA GLN A 36 19.16 -4.57 2.93
C GLN A 36 17.97 -3.67 2.58
N PRO A 37 17.82 -2.49 3.23
CA PRO A 37 16.83 -1.50 2.83
C PRO A 37 16.91 -1.19 1.34
N TYR A 38 15.77 -1.20 0.65
CA TYR A 38 15.74 -1.00 -0.80
C TYR A 38 15.09 0.34 -1.18
N PRO A 39 15.89 1.32 -1.62
CA PRO A 39 15.39 2.63 -2.06
C PRO A 39 14.77 2.58 -3.45
N ASN A 40 13.91 3.54 -3.74
CA ASN A 40 13.27 3.73 -5.05
C ASN A 40 12.43 2.55 -5.53
N ALA A 41 11.94 1.68 -4.65
CA ALA A 41 10.89 0.73 -5.01
C ALA A 41 9.54 1.44 -5.10
N ILE A 42 8.72 1.04 -6.06
CA ILE A 42 7.32 1.40 -6.12
C ILE A 42 6.52 0.29 -5.44
N VAL A 43 5.85 0.63 -4.36
CA VAL A 43 4.94 -0.26 -3.62
C VAL A 43 3.52 0.12 -3.98
N THR A 44 2.73 -0.84 -4.46
CA THR A 44 1.32 -0.64 -4.83
C THR A 44 0.43 -1.62 -4.08
N PHE A 45 -0.61 -1.11 -3.45
CA PHE A 45 -1.67 -1.88 -2.81
C PHE A 45 -2.94 -1.75 -3.62
N GLN A 46 -3.38 -2.84 -4.25
CA GLN A 46 -4.61 -2.91 -5.03
C GLN A 46 -5.68 -3.61 -4.20
N PRO A 47 -6.79 -2.92 -3.82
CA PRO A 47 -7.85 -3.56 -3.06
C PRO A 47 -8.43 -4.77 -3.78
N ILE A 48 -8.67 -5.85 -3.04
CA ILE A 48 -9.33 -7.05 -3.53
C ILE A 48 -10.80 -6.96 -3.15
N ALA A 49 -11.69 -7.13 -4.15
CA ALA A 49 -13.12 -7.19 -3.89
C ALA A 49 -13.46 -8.42 -3.02
N ALA A 50 -14.30 -8.26 -2.02
CA ALA A 50 -14.96 -9.37 -1.37
C ALA A 50 -16.16 -9.82 -2.23
N ASP A 51 -16.63 -11.04 -2.07
CA ASP A 51 -17.65 -11.70 -2.91
C ASP A 51 -18.95 -10.90 -3.16
N LYS A 52 -19.21 -9.83 -2.40
CA LYS A 52 -20.38 -8.97 -2.52
C LYS A 52 -20.03 -7.47 -2.60
N ASP A 53 -18.78 -7.15 -2.81
CA ASP A 53 -18.28 -5.78 -2.82
C ASP A 53 -18.09 -5.30 -4.26
N GLU A 54 -19.05 -4.55 -4.76
CA GLU A 54 -19.01 -3.97 -6.12
C GLU A 54 -17.96 -2.86 -6.25
N ASN A 55 -17.47 -2.31 -5.13
CA ASN A 55 -16.49 -1.24 -5.13
C ASN A 55 -15.41 -1.46 -4.05
N PRO A 56 -14.34 -2.20 -4.37
CA PRO A 56 -13.27 -2.48 -3.43
C PRO A 56 -12.45 -1.25 -3.02
N GLY A 57 -12.69 -0.11 -3.64
CA GLY A 57 -11.92 1.11 -3.45
C GLY A 57 -10.80 1.27 -4.47
N ARG A 58 -10.05 2.37 -4.34
CA ARG A 58 -8.92 2.69 -5.22
C ARG A 58 -7.63 2.11 -4.67
N GLY A 59 -6.68 1.87 -5.58
CA GLY A 59 -5.32 1.51 -5.22
C GLY A 59 -4.60 2.64 -4.49
N SER A 60 -3.63 2.27 -3.69
CA SER A 60 -2.69 3.19 -3.07
C SER A 60 -1.27 2.82 -3.45
N SER A 61 -0.39 3.81 -3.48
CA SER A 61 1.00 3.60 -3.87
C SER A 61 1.96 4.47 -3.06
N ALA A 62 3.21 4.05 -3.05
CA ALA A 62 4.30 4.82 -2.49
C ALA A 62 5.61 4.47 -3.18
N LYS A 63 6.57 5.38 -3.11
CA LYS A 63 7.98 5.13 -3.44
C LYS A 63 8.78 5.04 -2.14
N THR A 64 9.66 4.05 -2.04
CA THR A 64 10.53 3.91 -0.88
C THR A 64 11.62 4.99 -0.85
N GLY A 65 11.87 5.50 0.35
CA GLY A 65 12.97 6.41 0.63
C GLY A 65 14.35 5.72 0.65
N PRO A 66 15.41 6.50 0.92
CA PRO A 66 16.79 5.96 1.00
C PRO A 66 16.97 4.86 2.06
N ASP A 67 16.13 4.86 3.08
CA ASP A 67 16.09 3.88 4.17
C ASP A 67 15.17 2.69 3.89
N GLY A 68 14.63 2.58 2.67
CA GLY A 68 13.68 1.56 2.27
C GLY A 68 12.26 1.73 2.83
N ARG A 69 12.00 2.80 3.60
CA ARG A 69 10.69 3.06 4.19
C ARG A 69 9.74 3.70 3.20
N PHE A 70 8.45 3.42 3.39
CA PHE A 70 7.38 4.02 2.59
C PHE A 70 6.15 4.35 3.44
N THR A 71 5.35 5.28 2.94
CA THR A 71 4.00 5.56 3.44
C THR A 71 3.06 5.61 2.25
N LEU A 72 2.06 4.75 2.23
CA LEU A 72 1.09 4.70 1.14
C LEU A 72 0.28 5.99 1.03
N VAL A 73 -0.11 6.32 -0.19
CA VAL A 73 -1.00 7.43 -0.51
C VAL A 73 -2.08 6.92 -1.47
N CYS A 74 -3.32 7.24 -1.15
CA CYS A 74 -4.50 6.98 -1.95
C CYS A 74 -5.23 8.31 -2.21
N ASP A 75 -5.34 8.74 -3.47
CA ASP A 75 -6.01 9.99 -3.84
C ASP A 75 -5.56 11.23 -3.04
N GLY A 76 -4.27 11.35 -2.76
CA GLY A 76 -3.69 12.45 -1.97
C GLY A 76 -3.82 12.31 -0.45
N GLN A 77 -4.50 11.29 0.04
CA GLN A 77 -4.58 10.95 1.46
C GLN A 77 -3.53 9.90 1.84
N LYS A 78 -2.84 10.09 2.95
CA LYS A 78 -1.89 9.10 3.46
C LYS A 78 -2.62 7.85 3.93
N GLY A 79 -2.26 6.70 3.37
CA GLY A 79 -2.79 5.41 3.75
C GLY A 79 -3.36 4.58 2.60
N ALA A 80 -4.12 3.55 2.97
CA ALA A 80 -4.85 2.65 2.08
C ALA A 80 -6.23 2.36 2.65
N PHE A 81 -7.15 1.86 1.84
CA PHE A 81 -8.43 1.36 2.32
C PHE A 81 -8.24 0.17 3.26
N THR A 82 -9.12 0.01 4.24
CA THR A 82 -9.12 -1.18 5.10
C THR A 82 -9.49 -2.45 4.34
N GLY A 83 -8.95 -3.60 4.74
CA GLY A 83 -9.22 -4.92 4.16
C GLY A 83 -8.11 -5.44 3.25
N LYS A 84 -8.40 -6.50 2.50
CA LYS A 84 -7.40 -7.22 1.70
C LYS A 84 -6.97 -6.46 0.46
N HIS A 85 -5.66 -6.48 0.22
CA HIS A 85 -5.01 -5.87 -0.92
C HIS A 85 -4.06 -6.85 -1.57
N ARG A 86 -3.97 -6.81 -2.89
CA ARG A 86 -2.83 -7.38 -3.62
C ARG A 86 -1.70 -6.38 -3.59
N VAL A 87 -0.54 -6.84 -3.16
CA VAL A 87 0.67 -6.02 -3.06
C VAL A 87 1.54 -6.26 -4.28
N ARG A 88 2.00 -5.18 -4.90
CA ARG A 88 3.01 -5.23 -5.96
C ARG A 88 4.18 -4.34 -5.57
N ILE A 89 5.37 -4.84 -5.84
CA ILE A 89 6.61 -4.09 -5.60
C ILE A 89 7.45 -4.22 -6.85
N SER A 90 7.92 -3.09 -7.38
CA SER A 90 8.75 -3.02 -8.57
C SER A 90 9.88 -2.02 -8.40
N THR A 91 10.89 -2.10 -9.24
CA THR A 91 11.99 -1.14 -9.27
C THR A 91 11.56 0.12 -10.01
N ASP A 92 11.90 1.29 -9.44
CA ASP A 92 11.81 2.60 -10.13
C ASP A 92 13.22 3.18 -10.36
N VAL A 93 14.16 2.35 -10.72
CA VAL A 93 15.53 2.79 -11.03
C VAL A 93 15.71 2.89 -12.53
N VAL A 94 15.93 4.12 -13.00
CA VAL A 94 16.26 4.38 -14.39
C VAL A 94 17.78 4.38 -14.53
N ASN A 95 18.33 3.37 -15.18
CA ASN A 95 19.75 3.35 -15.55
C ASN A 95 19.93 4.16 -16.84
N GLY A 96 20.51 5.34 -16.72
CA GLY A 96 20.79 6.23 -17.82
C GLY A 96 20.70 7.71 -17.43
N PRO A 97 21.02 8.60 -18.34
CA PRO A 97 20.96 10.04 -18.06
C PRO A 97 19.50 10.45 -17.78
N THR A 98 19.31 11.15 -16.67
CA THR A 98 18.03 11.83 -16.41
C THR A 98 17.83 12.94 -17.44
N PRO A 99 16.59 13.16 -17.92
CA PRO A 99 16.29 14.31 -18.77
C PRO A 99 16.71 15.59 -18.08
N LYS A 100 17.48 16.43 -18.76
CA LYS A 100 17.73 17.81 -18.34
C LYS A 100 16.70 18.73 -19.01
N GLU A 101 16.34 19.80 -18.33
CA GLU A 101 15.49 20.83 -18.95
C GLU A 101 16.07 21.27 -20.32
N GLY A 102 15.23 21.26 -21.36
CA GLY A 102 15.66 21.63 -22.74
C GLY A 102 16.24 20.49 -23.58
N PHE A 103 16.10 19.27 -23.12
CA PHE A 103 16.69 18.10 -23.75
C PHE A 103 16.02 17.62 -25.06
N ASP A 104 14.84 18.11 -25.39
CA ASP A 104 14.10 17.80 -26.63
C ASP A 104 14.88 18.10 -27.92
N SER A 105 16.01 18.80 -27.81
CA SER A 105 16.80 19.23 -28.93
C SER A 105 18.06 18.37 -29.22
N ASP A 106 18.35 17.37 -28.39
CA ASP A 106 19.51 16.49 -28.63
C ASP A 106 19.07 15.20 -29.37
N PRO A 107 19.40 15.09 -30.69
CA PRO A 107 19.03 13.90 -31.47
C PRO A 107 19.72 12.61 -31.02
N ASN A 108 20.75 12.72 -30.17
CA ASN A 108 21.47 11.54 -29.64
C ASN A 108 21.00 11.13 -28.24
N TRP A 109 20.07 11.85 -27.64
CA TRP A 109 19.55 11.49 -26.33
C TRP A 109 18.78 10.17 -26.40
N LYS A 110 19.13 9.27 -25.49
CA LYS A 110 18.39 8.02 -25.30
C LYS A 110 17.83 7.98 -23.89
N PRO A 111 16.52 7.69 -23.72
CA PRO A 111 15.95 7.55 -22.40
C PRO A 111 16.67 6.48 -21.61
N GLY A 112 16.86 6.71 -20.32
CA GLY A 112 17.34 5.69 -19.40
C GLY A 112 16.39 4.48 -19.40
N ARG A 113 16.95 3.30 -19.28
CA ARG A 113 16.18 2.05 -19.20
C ARG A 113 15.92 1.70 -17.76
N ILE A 114 14.64 1.42 -17.42
CA ILE A 114 14.32 0.80 -16.15
C ILE A 114 14.84 -0.66 -16.20
N VAL A 115 15.69 -1.00 -15.24
CA VAL A 115 16.16 -2.38 -15.07
C VAL A 115 15.45 -2.93 -13.84
N GLU A 116 14.44 -3.77 -14.07
CA GLU A 116 13.73 -4.45 -13.01
C GLU A 116 14.62 -5.52 -12.38
N ILE A 117 14.84 -5.43 -11.07
CA ILE A 117 15.58 -6.43 -10.29
C ILE A 117 14.69 -7.19 -9.30
N ILE A 118 13.51 -6.67 -9.04
CA ILE A 118 12.53 -7.34 -8.20
C ILE A 118 11.95 -8.54 -8.99
N PRO A 119 11.87 -9.72 -8.40
CA PRO A 119 11.37 -10.91 -9.09
C PRO A 119 9.90 -10.75 -9.54
N PRO A 120 9.49 -11.34 -10.68
CA PRO A 120 8.14 -11.21 -11.23
C PRO A 120 7.01 -11.56 -10.27
N GLU A 121 7.25 -12.46 -9.31
CA GLU A 121 6.31 -12.85 -8.27
C GLU A 121 5.95 -11.71 -7.31
N TRP A 122 6.71 -10.62 -7.31
CA TRP A 122 6.43 -9.43 -6.52
C TRP A 122 5.78 -8.30 -7.32
N HIS A 123 5.84 -8.33 -8.66
CA HIS A 123 5.22 -7.29 -9.49
C HIS A 123 4.16 -7.84 -10.45
N ASP A 124 4.51 -8.29 -11.66
CA ASP A 124 3.52 -8.65 -12.69
C ASP A 124 2.72 -9.91 -12.33
N LEU A 125 3.37 -10.88 -11.70
CA LEU A 125 2.78 -12.15 -11.27
C LEU A 125 2.43 -12.18 -9.79
N SER A 126 2.39 -11.03 -9.14
CA SER A 126 2.20 -10.97 -7.68
C SER A 126 0.88 -11.60 -7.25
N GLN A 127 0.99 -12.51 -6.28
CA GLN A 127 -0.11 -13.08 -5.51
C GLN A 127 0.00 -12.72 -4.03
N HIS A 128 0.95 -11.83 -3.67
CA HIS A 128 1.11 -11.38 -2.29
C HIS A 128 -0.10 -10.58 -1.85
N GLU A 129 -0.65 -10.95 -0.72
CA GLU A 129 -1.80 -10.27 -0.11
C GLU A 129 -1.38 -9.63 1.21
N PHE A 130 -2.00 -8.51 1.51
CA PHE A 130 -1.87 -7.82 2.79
C PHE A 130 -3.25 -7.36 3.25
N ASP A 131 -3.59 -7.66 4.50
CA ASP A 131 -4.85 -7.23 5.09
C ASP A 131 -4.60 -5.97 5.92
N VAL A 132 -5.13 -4.84 5.45
CA VAL A 132 -5.00 -3.55 6.13
C VAL A 132 -6.00 -3.49 7.27
N PRO A 133 -5.52 -3.46 8.54
CA PRO A 133 -6.39 -3.47 9.69
C PRO A 133 -7.17 -2.14 9.85
N PRO A 134 -8.31 -2.13 10.55
CA PRO A 134 -9.15 -0.93 10.72
C PRO A 134 -8.46 0.27 11.36
N GLY A 135 -7.40 0.04 12.14
CA GLY A 135 -6.59 1.08 12.78
C GLY A 135 -5.40 1.57 11.98
N GLY A 136 -5.17 1.00 10.79
CA GLY A 136 -3.92 1.23 10.05
C GLY A 136 -2.76 0.41 10.60
N THR A 137 -1.58 0.56 10.00
CA THR A 137 -0.38 -0.17 10.42
C THR A 137 0.89 0.55 9.97
N ASP A 138 1.96 0.38 10.73
CA ASP A 138 3.34 0.74 10.38
C ASP A 138 4.23 -0.49 10.12
N GLN A 139 3.63 -1.68 10.06
CA GLN A 139 4.29 -2.97 9.95
C GLN A 139 4.08 -3.64 8.57
N ALA A 140 3.78 -2.87 7.52
CA ALA A 140 3.72 -3.39 6.16
C ALA A 140 5.14 -3.62 5.61
N ASN A 141 5.85 -4.60 6.17
CA ASN A 141 7.25 -4.88 5.83
C ASN A 141 7.34 -6.03 4.84
N PHE A 142 8.21 -5.87 3.83
CA PHE A 142 8.42 -6.84 2.76
C PHE A 142 9.90 -7.15 2.61
N ASP A 143 10.26 -8.42 2.80
CA ASP A 143 11.60 -8.93 2.61
C ASP A 143 11.63 -9.74 1.31
N ILE A 144 12.39 -9.28 0.33
CA ILE A 144 12.46 -9.84 -1.01
C ILE A 144 13.83 -10.48 -1.20
N GLU A 145 13.86 -11.74 -1.57
CA GLU A 145 15.08 -12.41 -1.98
C GLU A 145 15.20 -12.42 -3.49
N THR A 146 16.28 -11.91 -4.03
CA THR A 146 16.58 -11.98 -5.45
C THR A 146 17.68 -13.02 -5.68
N LYS A 147 17.51 -13.83 -6.71
CA LYS A 147 18.62 -14.64 -7.18
C LYS A 147 19.62 -13.66 -7.79
N THR A 148 20.78 -13.46 -7.14
CA THR A 148 21.88 -12.73 -7.76
C THR A 148 22.17 -13.39 -9.10
N PRO A 149 22.18 -12.67 -10.25
CA PRO A 149 22.66 -13.24 -11.49
C PRO A 149 24.09 -13.73 -11.22
N GLY A 150 24.29 -15.01 -11.39
CA GLY A 150 25.61 -15.61 -11.20
C GLY A 150 26.63 -14.84 -12.04
N ARG A 151 27.73 -14.45 -11.40
CA ARG A 151 28.91 -13.91 -12.06
C ARG A 151 29.53 -14.97 -12.97
#